data_3f0d46d4788475a336dd7ff36d55ad0e
#
_entry.id   3f0d46d4788475a336dd7ff36d55ad0e
#
_cell.length_a   1.000
_cell.length_b   1.000
_cell.length_c   1.000
_cell.angle_alpha   90.00
_cell.angle_beta   90.00
_cell.angle_gamma   90.00
#
_symmetry.space_group_name_H-M   'P 1'
#
loop_
_entity.id
_entity.type
_entity.pdbx_description
1 polymer ?
#
loop_
_entity_poly.entity_id
_entity_poly.type
_entity_poly.pdbx_seq_one_letter_code
_entity_poly.pdbx_strand_id
1 'polypeptide(L)'
;MENKFIIKDNESFFKCRKLDQYMSNHKGYIAGGCFKDIFSNKKFRDIDIFFETPEDFNQALDFYRKNEDYVFVYENDNAVCFSNKNTKKKIELVRSRFCGVEEMLKGFDFTIVKFAYYKAIDGDNTEWKYMYHPSFFEDLTNKKLVIDDTSSFPVNTFERTYKYRKYGFGMCRETKKKLIELLQGVNIDDLGKDLYFGFD
;
A
#
# COMPACT_ATOMS: atom_id res chain seq x y z
N MET A 1 -20.39 -4.16 11.48
CA MET A 1 -19.24 -4.74 12.23
C MET A 1 -18.00 -4.10 11.63
N GLU A 2 -17.25 -3.30 12.39
CA GLU A 2 -15.95 -2.80 11.95
C GLU A 2 -15.06 -4.00 11.68
N ASN A 3 -14.54 -4.10 10.45
CA ASN A 3 -13.55 -5.12 10.09
C ASN A 3 -12.26 -4.81 10.84
N LYS A 4 -12.07 -5.48 11.96
CA LYS A 4 -10.87 -5.31 12.78
C LYS A 4 -9.69 -5.96 12.06
N PHE A 5 -8.68 -5.18 11.70
CA PHE A 5 -7.45 -5.70 11.09
C PHE A 5 -6.78 -6.75 11.99
N ILE A 6 -6.17 -7.74 11.36
CA ILE A 6 -5.38 -8.77 12.05
C ILE A 6 -3.96 -8.27 12.19
N ILE A 7 -3.42 -8.34 13.42
CA ILE A 7 -2.02 -8.01 13.73
C ILE A 7 -1.26 -9.31 13.99
N LYS A 8 -0.07 -9.44 13.42
CA LYS A 8 0.82 -10.58 13.59
C LYS A 8 2.28 -10.12 13.75
N ASP A 9 3.05 -10.90 14.48
CA ASP A 9 4.49 -10.68 14.66
C ASP A 9 5.26 -11.06 13.40
N ASN A 10 6.50 -10.58 13.29
CA ASN A 10 7.33 -10.74 12.08
C ASN A 10 7.65 -12.19 11.73
N GLU A 11 7.63 -13.10 12.70
CA GLU A 11 7.86 -14.54 12.49
C GLU A 11 6.76 -15.21 11.66
N SER A 12 5.55 -14.62 11.64
CA SER A 12 4.40 -15.16 10.94
C SER A 12 4.57 -15.21 9.41
N PHE A 13 5.41 -14.31 8.84
CA PHE A 13 5.54 -14.20 7.38
C PHE A 13 7.00 -14.06 6.93
N PHE A 14 7.75 -15.14 7.00
CA PHE A 14 9.16 -15.19 6.60
C PHE A 14 9.47 -14.58 5.21
N LYS A 15 8.54 -14.73 4.26
CA LYS A 15 8.69 -14.17 2.90
C LYS A 15 8.83 -12.66 2.87
N CYS A 16 8.36 -11.96 3.88
CA CYS A 16 8.39 -10.49 3.95
C CYS A 16 9.72 -9.95 4.52
N ARG A 17 10.55 -10.77 5.18
CA ARG A 17 11.84 -10.35 5.76
C ARG A 17 12.79 -9.70 4.75
N LYS A 18 12.65 -10.02 3.47
CA LYS A 18 13.41 -9.34 2.40
C LYS A 18 13.10 -7.83 2.29
N LEU A 19 12.04 -7.36 2.94
CA LEU A 19 11.67 -5.94 2.99
C LEU A 19 12.43 -5.18 4.07
N ASP A 20 13.05 -5.86 5.05
CA ASP A 20 13.76 -5.25 6.19
C ASP A 20 14.84 -4.27 5.72
N GLN A 21 15.54 -4.62 4.64
CA GLN A 21 16.59 -3.79 4.07
C GLN A 21 16.12 -2.39 3.62
N TYR A 22 14.83 -2.24 3.32
CA TYR A 22 14.23 -0.95 2.90
C TYR A 22 13.67 -0.16 4.08
N MET A 23 13.68 -0.74 5.29
CA MET A 23 12.99 -0.20 6.47
C MET A 23 13.91 0.08 7.66
N SER A 24 15.22 -0.23 7.55
CA SER A 24 16.12 -0.28 8.70
C SER A 24 16.43 1.10 9.31
N ASN A 25 16.40 2.17 8.51
CA ASN A 25 16.97 3.46 8.90
C ASN A 25 15.93 4.61 9.02
N HIS A 26 14.65 4.29 9.06
CA HIS A 26 13.57 5.27 9.23
C HIS A 26 12.33 4.64 9.87
N LYS A 27 11.36 5.47 10.26
CA LYS A 27 10.09 5.04 10.89
C LYS A 27 8.95 4.79 9.90
N GLY A 28 9.18 4.84 8.60
CA GLY A 28 8.16 4.54 7.62
C GLY A 28 7.65 3.10 7.73
N TYR A 29 6.54 2.81 7.06
CA TYR A 29 5.97 1.47 6.94
C TYR A 29 5.65 1.16 5.48
N ILE A 30 5.81 -0.11 5.10
CA ILE A 30 5.48 -0.60 3.76
C ILE A 30 4.02 -1.06 3.77
N ALA A 31 3.21 -0.62 2.79
CA ALA A 31 1.84 -1.10 2.63
C ALA A 31 1.48 -1.27 1.15
N GLY A 32 0.39 -2.01 0.88
CA GLY A 32 -0.20 -2.04 -0.47
C GLY A 32 0.21 -3.21 -1.35
N GLY A 33 0.35 -2.94 -2.64
CA GLY A 33 0.36 -3.95 -3.71
C GLY A 33 1.53 -4.93 -3.71
N CYS A 34 2.69 -4.59 -3.15
CA CYS A 34 3.85 -5.49 -3.12
C CYS A 34 3.57 -6.79 -2.37
N PHE A 35 2.73 -6.77 -1.32
CA PHE A 35 2.39 -7.96 -0.54
C PHE A 35 1.57 -8.96 -1.35
N LYS A 36 0.64 -8.49 -2.18
CA LYS A 36 -0.11 -9.33 -3.13
C LYS A 36 0.86 -10.13 -4.00
N ASP A 37 1.91 -9.52 -4.50
CA ASP A 37 2.90 -10.19 -5.34
C ASP A 37 3.79 -11.14 -4.54
N ILE A 38 4.24 -10.73 -3.34
CA ILE A 38 5.04 -11.58 -2.43
C ILE A 38 4.29 -12.87 -2.10
N PHE A 39 3.02 -12.78 -1.70
CA PHE A 39 2.22 -13.94 -1.32
C PHE A 39 1.75 -14.77 -2.51
N SER A 40 1.69 -14.19 -3.71
CA SER A 40 1.45 -14.92 -4.97
C SER A 40 2.74 -15.51 -5.59
N ASN A 41 3.88 -15.46 -4.91
CA ASN A 41 5.21 -15.87 -5.42
C ASN A 41 5.61 -15.16 -6.74
N LYS A 42 5.16 -13.93 -6.93
CA LYS A 42 5.52 -13.09 -8.07
C LYS A 42 6.64 -12.12 -7.69
N LYS A 43 7.35 -11.64 -8.71
CA LYS A 43 8.32 -10.55 -8.53
C LYS A 43 7.54 -9.25 -8.39
N PHE A 44 7.65 -8.58 -7.24
CA PHE A 44 7.22 -7.19 -7.10
C PHE A 44 8.28 -6.25 -7.67
N ARG A 45 7.86 -5.11 -8.19
CA ARG A 45 8.74 -4.09 -8.78
C ARG A 45 8.88 -2.87 -7.87
N ASP A 46 7.79 -2.50 -7.28
CA ASP A 46 7.63 -1.24 -6.56
C ASP A 46 7.32 -1.52 -5.08
N ILE A 47 7.82 -0.66 -4.20
CA ILE A 47 7.61 -0.69 -2.75
C ILE A 47 7.16 0.71 -2.36
N ASP A 48 5.95 0.81 -1.83
CA ASP A 48 5.39 2.06 -1.33
C ASP A 48 5.66 2.15 0.17
N ILE A 49 6.37 3.19 0.60
CA ILE A 49 6.69 3.48 1.99
C ILE A 49 5.88 4.69 2.42
N PHE A 50 5.07 4.52 3.43
CA PHE A 50 4.22 5.54 4.02
C PHE A 50 4.77 5.99 5.37
N PHE A 51 4.31 7.14 5.85
CA PHE A 51 4.80 7.76 7.08
C PHE A 51 3.64 8.30 7.92
N GLU A 52 3.82 8.30 9.23
CA GLU A 52 2.84 8.90 10.14
C GLU A 52 2.95 10.42 10.17
N THR A 53 4.17 10.95 10.02
CA THR A 53 4.46 12.36 10.11
C THR A 53 5.34 12.85 8.95
N PRO A 54 5.28 14.16 8.61
CA PRO A 54 6.21 14.76 7.66
C PRO A 54 7.69 14.66 8.10
N GLU A 55 7.95 14.66 9.39
CA GLU A 55 9.30 14.55 9.97
C GLU A 55 9.90 13.17 9.67
N ASP A 56 9.13 12.10 9.84
CA ASP A 56 9.56 10.73 9.52
C ASP A 56 9.82 10.57 8.01
N PHE A 57 8.99 11.19 7.17
CA PHE A 57 9.22 11.25 5.72
C PHE A 57 10.53 11.95 5.39
N ASN A 58 10.80 13.11 5.99
CA ASN A 58 12.03 13.88 5.72
C ASN A 58 13.27 13.10 6.17
N GLN A 59 13.22 12.38 7.28
CA GLN A 59 14.32 11.50 7.72
C GLN A 59 14.60 10.40 6.69
N ALA A 60 13.54 9.75 6.18
CA ALA A 60 13.68 8.74 5.15
C ALA A 60 14.23 9.33 3.85
N LEU A 61 13.72 10.48 3.42
CA LEU A 61 14.19 11.18 2.22
C LEU A 61 15.68 11.50 2.30
N ASP A 62 16.14 12.01 3.44
CA ASP A 62 17.56 12.29 3.70
C ASP A 62 18.41 11.03 3.63
N PHE A 63 17.92 9.92 4.21
CA PHE A 63 18.60 8.63 4.14
C PHE A 63 18.76 8.17 2.68
N TYR A 64 17.67 8.14 1.89
CA TYR A 64 17.72 7.69 0.51
C TYR A 64 18.56 8.60 -0.40
N ARG A 65 18.57 9.91 -0.17
CA ARG A 65 19.40 10.85 -0.92
C ARG A 65 20.90 10.70 -0.65
N LYS A 66 21.28 10.34 0.58
CA LYS A 66 22.68 10.18 0.98
C LYS A 66 23.25 8.78 0.72
N ASN A 67 22.38 7.79 0.51
CA ASN A 67 22.79 6.40 0.36
C ASN A 67 23.14 6.10 -1.11
N GLU A 68 24.41 5.73 -1.34
CA GLU A 68 24.96 5.45 -2.68
C GLU A 68 24.33 4.25 -3.36
N ASP A 69 23.66 3.34 -2.65
CA ASP A 69 22.97 2.20 -3.22
C ASP A 69 21.68 2.57 -3.98
N TYR A 70 21.24 3.81 -3.85
CA TYR A 70 20.01 4.30 -4.47
C TYR A 70 20.27 5.40 -5.49
N VAL A 71 19.42 5.44 -6.51
CA VAL A 71 19.40 6.50 -7.53
C VAL A 71 18.05 7.17 -7.50
N PHE A 72 18.03 8.49 -7.47
CA PHE A 72 16.82 9.28 -7.66
C PHE A 72 16.20 9.00 -9.03
N VAL A 73 14.89 8.83 -9.09
CA VAL A 73 14.14 8.54 -10.32
C VAL A 73 13.21 9.69 -10.68
N TYR A 74 12.31 10.06 -9.77
CA TYR A 74 11.42 11.20 -9.94
C TYR A 74 10.90 11.72 -8.60
N GLU A 75 10.33 12.92 -8.63
CA GLU A 75 9.61 13.55 -7.53
C GLU A 75 8.37 14.25 -8.10
N ASN A 76 7.24 14.09 -7.43
CA ASN A 76 5.98 14.77 -7.71
C ASN A 76 5.25 15.10 -6.41
N ASP A 77 4.04 15.66 -6.47
CA ASP A 77 3.26 16.05 -5.28
C ASP A 77 2.91 14.86 -4.36
N ASN A 78 2.88 13.64 -4.89
CA ASN A 78 2.44 12.47 -4.16
C ASN A 78 3.60 11.64 -3.57
N ALA A 79 4.75 11.59 -4.25
CA ALA A 79 5.84 10.72 -3.84
C ALA A 79 7.20 11.17 -4.38
N VAL A 80 8.26 10.69 -3.71
CA VAL A 80 9.65 10.72 -4.20
C VAL A 80 10.10 9.28 -4.45
N CYS A 81 10.55 9.01 -5.67
CA CYS A 81 10.93 7.65 -6.09
C CYS A 81 12.44 7.51 -6.21
N PHE A 82 12.96 6.44 -5.64
CA PHE A 82 14.33 5.97 -5.78
C PHE A 82 14.36 4.57 -6.39
N SER A 83 15.46 4.22 -7.04
CA SER A 83 15.74 2.85 -7.53
C SER A 83 16.96 2.30 -6.83
N ASN A 84 16.85 1.12 -6.24
CA ASN A 84 18.01 0.42 -5.70
C ASN A 84 18.90 -0.09 -6.84
N LYS A 85 20.19 0.23 -6.82
CA LYS A 85 21.15 -0.11 -7.88
C LYS A 85 21.33 -1.62 -8.08
N ASN A 86 21.26 -2.37 -6.98
CA ASN A 86 21.53 -3.80 -6.97
C ASN A 86 20.30 -4.62 -7.36
N THR A 87 19.15 -4.33 -6.72
CA THR A 87 17.91 -5.11 -6.90
C THR A 87 17.02 -4.59 -8.02
N LYS A 88 17.27 -3.38 -8.52
CA LYS A 88 16.44 -2.65 -9.50
C LYS A 88 15.00 -2.42 -9.01
N LYS A 89 14.79 -2.47 -7.69
CA LYS A 89 13.50 -2.17 -7.07
C LYS A 89 13.29 -0.67 -7.00
N LYS A 90 12.09 -0.23 -7.30
CA LYS A 90 11.66 1.13 -7.04
C LYS A 90 11.13 1.24 -5.61
N ILE A 91 11.53 2.28 -4.94
CA ILE A 91 11.08 2.64 -3.61
C ILE A 91 10.41 4.00 -3.72
N GLU A 92 9.11 4.06 -3.44
CA GLU A 92 8.33 5.28 -3.45
C GLU A 92 8.08 5.73 -2.02
N LEU A 93 8.65 6.87 -1.65
CA LEU A 93 8.37 7.53 -0.39
C LEU A 93 7.13 8.39 -0.59
N VAL A 94 6.00 7.95 -0.04
CA VAL A 94 4.70 8.59 -0.23
C VAL A 94 4.55 9.78 0.72
N ARG A 95 4.16 10.95 0.18
CA ARG A 95 3.98 12.20 0.93
C ARG A 95 2.60 12.85 0.79
N SER A 96 1.73 12.25 -0.01
CA SER A 96 0.37 12.78 -0.23
C SER A 96 -0.54 12.62 0.99
N ARG A 97 -0.20 11.74 1.92
CA ARG A 97 -0.96 11.50 3.14
C ARG A 97 -0.05 11.00 4.26
N PHE A 98 -0.15 11.62 5.42
CA PHE A 98 0.53 11.23 6.66
C PHE A 98 -0.51 10.73 7.66
N CYS A 99 -0.44 9.46 8.02
CA CYS A 99 -1.32 8.83 8.99
C CYS A 99 -0.76 7.49 9.48
N GLY A 100 -1.34 6.95 10.54
CA GLY A 100 -0.99 5.63 11.06
C GLY A 100 -1.39 4.48 10.12
N VAL A 101 -0.79 3.32 10.37
CA VAL A 101 -0.94 2.11 9.53
C VAL A 101 -2.39 1.71 9.32
N GLU A 102 -3.19 1.66 10.39
CA GLU A 102 -4.59 1.24 10.30
C GLU A 102 -5.43 2.20 9.44
N GLU A 103 -5.23 3.50 9.63
CA GLU A 103 -5.94 4.52 8.87
C GLU A 103 -5.57 4.49 7.39
N MET A 104 -4.28 4.23 7.06
CA MET A 104 -3.83 4.06 5.69
C MET A 104 -4.52 2.84 5.06
N LEU A 105 -4.53 1.69 5.74
CA LEU A 105 -5.16 0.48 5.23
C LEU A 105 -6.67 0.63 5.03
N LYS A 106 -7.36 1.41 5.89
CA LYS A 106 -8.77 1.74 5.69
C LYS A 106 -9.00 2.51 4.39
N GLY A 107 -8.08 3.37 4.00
CA GLY A 107 -8.16 4.17 2.77
C GLY A 107 -7.91 3.41 1.47
N PHE A 108 -7.36 2.20 1.51
CA PHE A 108 -7.14 1.39 0.30
C PHE A 108 -8.45 0.81 -0.24
N ASP A 109 -8.51 0.64 -1.56
CA ASP A 109 -9.73 0.23 -2.27
C ASP A 109 -10.06 -1.27 -2.12
N PHE A 110 -9.11 -2.16 -2.36
CA PHE A 110 -9.36 -3.60 -2.38
C PHE A 110 -8.72 -4.31 -1.19
N THR A 111 -9.42 -5.31 -0.64
CA THR A 111 -8.91 -6.16 0.45
C THR A 111 -7.53 -6.77 0.17
N ILE A 112 -7.25 -7.11 -1.10
CA ILE A 112 -5.98 -7.72 -1.54
C ILE A 112 -4.77 -6.78 -1.52
N VAL A 113 -4.96 -5.50 -1.26
CA VAL A 113 -3.87 -4.52 -1.06
C VAL A 113 -3.83 -3.98 0.36
N LYS A 114 -4.76 -4.37 1.22
CA LYS A 114 -4.82 -3.99 2.64
C LYS A 114 -3.89 -4.87 3.46
N PHE A 115 -2.60 -4.69 3.27
CA PHE A 115 -1.54 -5.36 4.03
C PHE A 115 -0.41 -4.37 4.28
N ALA A 116 0.11 -4.33 5.51
CA ALA A 116 1.22 -3.49 5.91
C ALA A 116 2.27 -4.25 6.72
N TYR A 117 3.52 -3.78 6.63
CA TYR A 117 4.67 -4.20 7.43
C TYR A 117 5.30 -2.97 8.07
N TYR A 118 5.40 -2.94 9.38
CA TYR A 118 5.76 -1.75 10.14
C TYR A 118 6.56 -2.08 11.40
N LYS A 119 7.23 -1.07 11.94
CA LYS A 119 7.88 -1.12 13.26
C LYS A 119 6.88 -0.63 14.31
N ALA A 120 6.53 -1.47 15.27
CA ALA A 120 5.85 -1.06 16.48
C ALA A 120 6.90 -0.68 17.52
N ILE A 121 6.83 0.55 18.02
CA ILE A 121 7.75 1.07 19.03
C ILE A 121 6.98 1.10 20.36
N ASP A 122 7.51 0.37 21.36
CA ASP A 122 6.97 0.38 22.72
C ASP A 122 8.13 0.64 23.69
N GLY A 123 8.23 1.89 24.14
CA GLY A 123 9.37 2.36 24.90
C GLY A 123 10.68 2.20 24.12
N ASP A 124 11.65 1.47 24.70
CA ASP A 124 12.94 1.16 24.05
C ASP A 124 12.88 -0.06 23.13
N ASN A 125 11.76 -0.78 23.08
CA ASN A 125 11.60 -1.97 22.28
C ASN A 125 11.04 -1.62 20.90
N THR A 126 11.67 -2.16 19.86
CA THR A 126 11.17 -2.08 18.49
C THR A 126 10.85 -3.48 18.00
N GLU A 127 9.60 -3.71 17.69
CA GLU A 127 9.11 -4.97 17.15
C GLU A 127 8.60 -4.78 15.74
N TRP A 128 8.88 -5.75 14.87
CA TRP A 128 8.32 -5.77 13.53
C TRP A 128 6.98 -6.49 13.53
N LYS A 129 5.95 -5.84 12.98
CA LYS A 129 4.58 -6.36 12.94
C LYS A 129 3.98 -6.26 11.54
N TYR A 130 3.02 -7.12 11.31
CA TYR A 130 2.13 -7.06 10.15
C TYR A 130 0.74 -6.67 10.58
N MET A 131 0.07 -5.88 9.74
CA MET A 131 -1.35 -5.58 9.87
C MET A 131 -2.02 -5.82 8.53
N TYR A 132 -3.13 -6.56 8.50
CA TYR A 132 -3.81 -6.88 7.25
C TYR A 132 -5.30 -7.11 7.43
N HIS A 133 -6.05 -6.94 6.32
CA HIS A 133 -7.49 -7.21 6.28
C HIS A 133 -7.77 -8.70 6.48
N PRO A 134 -8.78 -9.10 7.29
CA PRO A 134 -9.09 -10.51 7.57
C PRO A 134 -9.28 -11.35 6.30
N SER A 135 -9.90 -10.81 5.26
CA SER A 135 -10.13 -11.49 3.98
C SER A 135 -8.94 -11.41 3.01
N PHE A 136 -7.81 -10.79 3.37
CA PHE A 136 -6.69 -10.59 2.45
C PHE A 136 -6.25 -11.88 1.75
N PHE A 137 -5.99 -12.94 2.51
CA PHE A 137 -5.49 -14.21 1.97
C PHE A 137 -6.55 -14.99 1.21
N GLU A 138 -7.80 -14.97 1.69
CA GLU A 138 -8.93 -15.62 1.00
C GLU A 138 -9.17 -14.98 -0.37
N ASP A 139 -9.28 -13.65 -0.42
CA ASP A 139 -9.55 -12.92 -1.65
C ASP A 139 -8.36 -13.00 -2.63
N LEU A 140 -7.14 -13.01 -2.10
CA LEU A 140 -5.92 -13.21 -2.90
C LEU A 140 -5.90 -14.60 -3.56
N THR A 141 -6.21 -15.65 -2.80
CA THR A 141 -6.24 -17.03 -3.27
C THR A 141 -7.34 -17.24 -4.30
N ASN A 142 -8.52 -16.71 -4.03
CA ASN A 142 -9.69 -16.82 -4.90
C ASN A 142 -9.67 -15.84 -6.07
N LYS A 143 -8.65 -15.00 -6.19
CA LYS A 143 -8.54 -13.96 -7.22
C LYS A 143 -9.73 -13.00 -7.25
N LYS A 144 -10.25 -12.63 -6.10
CA LYS A 144 -11.39 -11.73 -5.95
C LYS A 144 -10.92 -10.31 -5.68
N LEU A 145 -11.56 -9.34 -6.34
CA LEU A 145 -11.52 -7.92 -5.95
C LEU A 145 -12.71 -7.65 -5.06
N VAL A 146 -12.46 -7.33 -3.81
CA VAL A 146 -13.50 -7.00 -2.82
C VAL A 146 -13.24 -5.60 -2.28
N ILE A 147 -14.27 -4.76 -2.29
CA ILE A 147 -14.30 -3.45 -1.63
C ILE A 147 -15.09 -3.64 -0.33
N ASP A 148 -14.44 -3.50 0.82
CA ASP A 148 -15.07 -3.69 2.14
C ASP A 148 -15.82 -2.44 2.61
N ASP A 149 -15.16 -1.28 2.55
CA ASP A 149 -15.70 0.01 2.98
C ASP A 149 -15.86 0.99 1.81
N THR A 150 -16.18 2.24 2.13
CA THR A 150 -16.25 3.29 1.13
C THR A 150 -14.87 3.58 0.57
N SER A 151 -14.72 3.38 -0.75
CA SER A 151 -13.54 3.88 -1.44
C SER A 151 -13.56 5.41 -1.45
N SER A 152 -12.45 6.02 -1.06
CA SER A 152 -12.30 7.48 -1.09
C SER A 152 -12.21 8.03 -2.52
N PHE A 153 -11.88 7.16 -3.49
CA PHE A 153 -11.61 7.52 -4.89
C PHE A 153 -12.30 6.53 -5.85
N PRO A 154 -13.64 6.61 -6.04
CA PRO A 154 -14.40 5.62 -6.80
C PRO A 154 -13.98 5.48 -8.26
N VAL A 155 -13.64 6.58 -8.93
CA VAL A 155 -13.22 6.58 -10.34
C VAL A 155 -11.89 5.84 -10.48
N ASN A 156 -10.94 6.15 -9.63
CA ASN A 156 -9.64 5.50 -9.59
C ASN A 156 -9.77 4.00 -9.25
N THR A 157 -10.62 3.66 -8.28
CA THR A 157 -10.95 2.27 -7.96
C THR A 157 -11.52 1.54 -9.17
N PHE A 158 -12.40 2.19 -9.95
CA PHE A 158 -12.94 1.63 -11.19
C PHE A 158 -11.84 1.36 -12.22
N GLU A 159 -10.96 2.31 -12.49
CA GLU A 159 -9.83 2.13 -13.41
C GLU A 159 -8.88 1.01 -12.95
N ARG A 160 -8.60 0.93 -11.67
CA ARG A 160 -7.77 -0.12 -11.08
C ARG A 160 -8.36 -1.52 -11.27
N THR A 161 -9.67 -1.66 -11.44
CA THR A 161 -10.27 -2.97 -11.79
C THR A 161 -9.72 -3.53 -13.11
N TYR A 162 -9.46 -2.68 -14.11
CA TYR A 162 -8.85 -3.11 -15.37
C TYR A 162 -7.41 -3.57 -15.19
N LYS A 163 -6.63 -2.87 -14.35
CA LYS A 163 -5.27 -3.27 -13.98
C LYS A 163 -5.28 -4.66 -13.32
N TYR A 164 -6.11 -4.86 -12.31
CA TYR A 164 -6.19 -6.13 -11.58
C TYR A 164 -6.76 -7.27 -12.41
N ARG A 165 -7.65 -6.98 -13.36
CA ARG A 165 -8.16 -7.98 -14.31
C ARG A 165 -7.04 -8.58 -15.16
N LYS A 166 -6.04 -7.77 -15.57
CA LYS A 166 -4.84 -8.26 -16.28
C LYS A 166 -4.02 -9.23 -15.42
N TYR A 167 -4.12 -9.13 -14.11
CA TYR A 167 -3.47 -10.04 -13.16
C TYR A 167 -4.33 -11.27 -12.81
N GLY A 168 -5.50 -11.42 -13.45
CA GLY A 168 -6.41 -12.55 -13.26
C GLY A 168 -7.41 -12.38 -12.11
N PHE A 169 -7.55 -11.17 -11.54
CA PHE A 169 -8.56 -10.90 -10.52
C PHE A 169 -9.91 -10.53 -11.15
N GLY A 170 -11.00 -10.89 -10.47
CA GLY A 170 -12.36 -10.55 -10.87
C GLY A 170 -13.17 -9.95 -9.72
N MET A 171 -14.09 -9.05 -10.05
CA MET A 171 -15.06 -8.52 -9.09
C MET A 171 -16.20 -9.50 -8.88
N CYS A 172 -16.55 -9.78 -7.61
CA CYS A 172 -17.79 -10.45 -7.26
C CYS A 172 -19.01 -9.52 -7.49
N ARG A 173 -20.22 -10.09 -7.39
CA ARG A 173 -21.46 -9.34 -7.63
C ARG A 173 -21.60 -8.16 -6.65
N GLU A 174 -21.28 -8.39 -5.40
CA GLU A 174 -21.37 -7.41 -4.32
C GLU A 174 -20.41 -6.22 -4.56
N THR A 175 -19.16 -6.53 -4.96
CA THR A 175 -18.18 -5.49 -5.31
C THR A 175 -18.64 -4.64 -6.49
N LYS A 176 -19.22 -5.27 -7.54
CA LYS A 176 -19.76 -4.54 -8.69
C LYS A 176 -20.89 -3.60 -8.27
N LYS A 177 -21.83 -4.09 -7.44
CA LYS A 177 -22.94 -3.29 -6.93
C LYS A 177 -22.41 -2.10 -6.13
N LYS A 178 -21.53 -2.35 -5.17
CA LYS A 178 -20.91 -1.30 -4.33
C LYS A 178 -20.17 -0.26 -5.16
N LEU A 179 -19.41 -0.68 -6.17
CA LEU A 179 -18.68 0.24 -7.04
C LEU A 179 -19.62 1.13 -7.87
N ILE A 180 -20.73 0.57 -8.38
CA ILE A 180 -21.75 1.34 -9.09
C ILE A 180 -22.38 2.39 -8.15
N GLU A 181 -22.73 2.01 -6.92
CA GLU A 181 -23.28 2.92 -5.91
C GLU A 181 -22.31 4.07 -5.57
N LEU A 182 -21.01 3.74 -5.42
CA LEU A 182 -19.98 4.75 -5.18
C LEU A 182 -19.81 5.72 -6.36
N LEU A 183 -19.85 5.21 -7.59
CA LEU A 183 -19.73 6.04 -8.82
C LEU A 183 -20.93 6.96 -9.02
N GLN A 184 -22.13 6.56 -8.61
CA GLN A 184 -23.31 7.42 -8.67
C GLN A 184 -23.20 8.67 -7.76
N GLY A 185 -22.40 8.61 -6.72
CA GLY A 185 -22.13 9.74 -5.84
C GLY A 185 -21.03 10.69 -6.31
N VAL A 186 -20.39 10.40 -7.46
CA VAL A 186 -19.27 11.21 -7.96
C VAL A 186 -19.80 12.46 -8.65
N ASN A 187 -19.32 13.63 -8.23
CA ASN A 187 -19.56 14.87 -8.96
C ASN A 187 -18.58 14.97 -10.14
N ILE A 188 -19.12 15.16 -11.35
CA ILE A 188 -18.32 15.25 -12.59
C ILE A 188 -17.31 16.41 -12.54
N ASP A 189 -17.66 17.50 -11.84
CA ASP A 189 -16.77 18.66 -11.71
C ASP A 189 -15.54 18.38 -10.80
N ASP A 190 -15.60 17.34 -9.99
CA ASP A 190 -14.49 16.90 -9.12
C ASP A 190 -13.62 15.81 -9.74
N LEU A 191 -13.94 15.32 -10.94
CA LEU A 191 -13.19 14.23 -11.61
C LEU A 191 -11.69 14.50 -11.73
N GLY A 192 -11.28 15.75 -11.91
CA GLY A 192 -9.87 16.12 -12.00
C GLY A 192 -9.07 15.90 -10.71
N LYS A 193 -9.74 15.92 -9.55
CA LYS A 193 -9.11 15.65 -8.24
C LYS A 193 -9.01 14.15 -7.97
N ASP A 194 -10.01 13.38 -8.37
CA ASP A 194 -10.09 11.93 -8.16
C ASP A 194 -9.14 11.13 -9.05
N LEU A 195 -8.77 11.66 -10.22
CA LEU A 195 -7.91 10.98 -11.20
C LEU A 195 -6.42 10.96 -10.80
N TYR A 196 -5.99 11.81 -9.88
CA TYR A 196 -4.56 11.97 -9.55
C TYR A 196 -4.09 11.29 -8.27
N PHE A 197 -4.98 10.70 -7.48
CA PHE A 197 -4.63 10.10 -6.18
C PHE A 197 -4.59 8.56 -6.20
N GLY A 198 -4.24 7.96 -7.32
CA GLY A 198 -4.01 6.53 -7.39
C GLY A 198 -2.64 6.17 -6.87
N PHE A 199 -2.60 5.53 -5.72
CA PHE A 199 -1.45 4.72 -5.36
C PHE A 199 -1.47 3.46 -6.25
N ASP A 200 -0.46 3.31 -7.09
CA ASP A 200 -0.32 2.17 -7.98
C ASP A 200 0.20 0.90 -7.30
#